data_f4d3ff2cd4b58f1e722b6a8c086952f7
#
_entry.id   f4d3ff2cd4b58f1e722b6a8c086952f7
#
_cell.length_a   1.000
_cell.length_b   1.000
_cell.length_c   1.000
_cell.angle_alpha   90.00
_cell.angle_beta   90.00
_cell.angle_gamma   90.00
#
_symmetry.space_group_name_H-M   'P 1'
#
loop_
_entity.id
_entity.type
_entity.pdbx_description
1 polymer ?
#
loop_
_entity_poly.entity_id
_entity_poly.type
_entity_poly.pdbx_seq_one_letter_code
_entity_poly.pdbx_strand_id
1 'polypeptide(L)'
;MVKRYLMTGMTPNPGGVEAYIMNLVRHIDPEKVQFDYLVNYEEVIAYEQELRTMGADIIRLPGRRKHPVAHRTVYRKFFKNAGERYDGIYCNLLSLANIDDLTYAKKNKINRIIAHSHNSNDTGWDLMGIRKRLHQTHQKELDQYAEKLFACSNMAGWFMFGENANFEVIHNAIDAERFCFSQEKRNQIRTQLKISPDTRLYGTVGRLEEQKNPGFILDVFRCLHEKDPECRFIHVGDGSLRGEMEKKIGEYGLEKAYLITGAVNDTSGYYQAMDAFIFPSLYEGLPVALIEAQAADLPCFLTDTISDETKIVEENYHKIPLNGGAQIWAETILGINGLNGGHRAEAVPTIATGRRNVSERVKAAGYDITQAAKQMEEYLYYG
;
A
#
# COMPACT_ATOMS: atom_id res chain seq x y z
N MET A 1 -16.38 9.73 26.98
CA MET A 1 -14.95 9.89 27.36
C MET A 1 -14.14 9.48 26.15
N VAL A 2 -13.17 10.29 25.71
CA VAL A 2 -12.33 9.97 24.53
C VAL A 2 -11.49 8.73 24.84
N LYS A 3 -11.47 7.76 23.93
CA LYS A 3 -10.61 6.57 24.01
C LYS A 3 -9.24 6.86 23.45
N ARG A 4 -8.17 6.46 24.16
CA ARG A 4 -6.80 6.70 23.72
C ARG A 4 -6.07 5.38 23.45
N TYR A 5 -5.58 5.20 22.25
CA TYR A 5 -4.88 4.00 21.81
C TYR A 5 -3.41 4.28 21.51
N LEU A 6 -2.56 3.32 21.85
CA LEU A 6 -1.18 3.30 21.40
C LEU A 6 -1.10 2.57 20.04
N MET A 7 -0.58 3.21 19.00
CA MET A 7 -0.44 2.61 17.68
C MET A 7 1.02 2.31 17.34
N THR A 8 1.29 1.15 16.75
CA THR A 8 2.62 0.78 16.24
C THR A 8 2.57 0.56 14.72
N GLY A 9 3.73 0.50 14.07
CA GLY A 9 3.85 0.22 12.64
C GLY A 9 4.29 1.40 11.78
N MET A 10 4.33 2.63 12.32
CA MET A 10 4.86 3.79 11.59
C MET A 10 6.38 3.71 11.44
N THR A 11 6.88 4.01 10.22
CA THR A 11 8.31 4.03 9.88
C THR A 11 8.71 5.39 9.23
N PRO A 12 10.01 5.68 9.07
CA PRO A 12 10.44 6.88 8.33
C PRO A 12 10.07 6.86 6.84
N ASN A 13 9.85 5.69 6.25
CA ASN A 13 9.58 5.54 4.83
C ASN A 13 8.08 5.37 4.58
N PRO A 14 7.43 6.28 3.83
CA PRO A 14 6.03 6.11 3.48
C PRO A 14 5.81 4.84 2.65
N GLY A 15 4.87 4.02 3.07
CA GLY A 15 4.51 2.76 2.44
C GLY A 15 3.03 2.42 2.65
N GLY A 16 2.64 1.19 2.34
CA GLY A 16 1.24 0.74 2.43
C GLY A 16 0.67 0.78 3.85
N VAL A 17 1.49 0.47 4.86
CA VAL A 17 1.08 0.50 6.28
C VAL A 17 0.89 1.95 6.74
N GLU A 18 1.85 2.82 6.45
CA GLU A 18 1.78 4.25 6.79
C GLU A 18 0.59 4.91 6.09
N ALA A 19 0.34 4.58 4.83
CA ALA A 19 -0.82 5.08 4.09
C ALA A 19 -2.15 4.59 4.70
N TYR A 20 -2.23 3.32 5.09
CA TYR A 20 -3.39 2.78 5.82
C TYR A 20 -3.64 3.53 7.12
N ILE A 21 -2.61 3.68 7.96
CA ILE A 21 -2.71 4.39 9.25
C ILE A 21 -3.20 5.81 9.03
N MET A 22 -2.61 6.55 8.08
CA MET A 22 -2.99 7.93 7.81
C MET A 22 -4.42 8.04 7.26
N ASN A 23 -4.80 7.14 6.35
CA ASN A 23 -6.17 7.10 5.86
C ASN A 23 -7.16 6.86 7.01
N LEU A 24 -6.87 5.92 7.89
CA LEU A 24 -7.70 5.62 9.04
C LEU A 24 -7.85 6.83 9.99
N VAL A 25 -6.73 7.39 10.46
CA VAL A 25 -6.75 8.44 11.48
C VAL A 25 -7.32 9.77 10.99
N ARG A 26 -7.24 10.06 9.69
CA ARG A 26 -7.87 11.24 9.07
C ARG A 26 -9.40 11.17 9.06
N HIS A 27 -9.98 9.96 9.17
CA HIS A 27 -11.43 9.73 9.06
C HIS A 27 -12.08 9.27 10.37
N ILE A 28 -11.31 9.02 11.42
CA ILE A 28 -11.81 8.76 12.76
C ILE A 28 -12.12 10.08 13.48
N ASP A 29 -13.23 10.11 14.20
CA ASP A 29 -13.62 11.25 15.02
C ASP A 29 -12.67 11.42 16.23
N PRO A 30 -11.85 12.49 16.29
CA PRO A 30 -10.89 12.71 17.37
C PRO A 30 -11.55 12.98 18.72
N GLU A 31 -12.85 13.29 18.75
CA GLU A 31 -13.61 13.43 20.00
C GLU A 31 -14.00 12.06 20.59
N LYS A 32 -13.90 10.99 19.80
CA LYS A 32 -14.14 9.62 20.24
C LYS A 32 -12.87 8.83 20.47
N VAL A 33 -11.96 8.82 19.49
CA VAL A 33 -10.73 8.01 19.51
C VAL A 33 -9.51 8.85 19.14
N GLN A 34 -8.48 8.74 19.96
CA GLN A 34 -7.18 9.38 19.73
C GLN A 34 -6.05 8.35 19.75
N PHE A 35 -4.98 8.62 19.01
CA PHE A 35 -3.83 7.74 18.91
C PHE A 35 -2.54 8.45 19.29
N ASP A 36 -1.69 7.76 20.06
CA ASP A 36 -0.26 8.07 20.19
C ASP A 36 0.54 6.98 19.48
N TYR A 37 1.76 7.28 19.04
CA TYR A 37 2.55 6.38 18.21
C TYR A 37 3.81 5.92 18.92
N LEU A 38 4.00 4.60 19.03
CA LEU A 38 5.21 3.99 19.55
C LEU A 38 6.13 3.62 18.38
N VAL A 39 7.31 4.22 18.33
CA VAL A 39 8.24 4.05 17.20
C VAL A 39 9.64 3.67 17.67
N ASN A 40 10.29 2.75 16.93
CA ASN A 40 11.62 2.21 17.20
C ASN A 40 12.69 2.85 16.28
N TYR A 41 12.49 4.12 15.92
CA TYR A 41 13.33 4.90 15.02
C TYR A 41 13.75 6.20 15.68
N GLU A 42 15.00 6.60 15.44
CA GLU A 42 15.53 7.90 15.86
C GLU A 42 15.16 9.00 14.85
N GLU A 43 15.02 8.60 13.59
CA GLU A 43 14.63 9.43 12.46
C GLU A 43 13.18 9.89 12.58
N VAL A 44 12.84 10.96 11.86
CA VAL A 44 11.45 11.43 11.71
C VAL A 44 10.66 10.40 10.94
N ILE A 45 9.50 9.99 11.47
CA ILE A 45 8.61 9.05 10.79
C ILE A 45 7.81 9.75 9.69
N ALA A 46 7.31 8.97 8.75
CA ALA A 46 6.41 9.47 7.72
C ALA A 46 5.20 10.17 8.38
N TYR A 47 4.79 11.29 7.81
CA TYR A 47 3.64 12.10 8.26
C TYR A 47 3.72 12.64 9.71
N GLU A 48 4.87 12.63 10.35
CA GLU A 48 5.00 13.00 11.77
C GLU A 48 4.44 14.40 12.10
N GLN A 49 4.69 15.38 11.26
CA GLN A 49 4.20 16.74 11.48
C GLN A 49 2.66 16.77 11.47
N GLU A 50 2.03 16.05 10.57
CA GLU A 50 0.58 15.96 10.48
C GLU A 50 -0.01 15.24 11.71
N LEU A 51 0.58 14.12 12.11
CA LEU A 51 0.17 13.38 13.31
C LEU A 51 0.24 14.25 14.58
N ARG A 52 1.31 15.05 14.72
CA ARG A 52 1.43 16.00 15.85
C ARG A 52 0.38 17.10 15.79
N THR A 53 0.04 17.60 14.60
CA THR A 53 -1.04 18.58 14.42
C THR A 53 -2.41 18.01 14.81
N MET A 54 -2.61 16.71 14.65
CA MET A 54 -3.78 15.98 15.12
C MET A 54 -3.78 15.70 16.63
N GLY A 55 -2.75 16.15 17.37
CA GLY A 55 -2.65 16.01 18.83
C GLY A 55 -2.01 14.69 19.30
N ALA A 56 -1.34 13.96 18.40
CA ALA A 56 -0.68 12.72 18.75
C ALA A 56 0.69 12.94 19.40
N ASP A 57 1.01 12.15 20.42
CA ASP A 57 2.36 12.00 20.95
C ASP A 57 3.12 10.94 20.15
N ILE A 58 4.37 11.27 19.77
CA ILE A 58 5.30 10.32 19.14
C ILE A 58 6.31 9.84 20.18
N ILE A 59 6.12 8.62 20.67
CA ILE A 59 6.95 7.99 21.69
C ILE A 59 8.10 7.26 21.00
N ARG A 60 9.32 7.83 21.07
CA ARG A 60 10.52 7.24 20.49
C ARG A 60 11.24 6.35 21.47
N LEU A 61 11.51 5.13 21.01
CA LEU A 61 12.34 4.19 21.72
C LEU A 61 13.71 4.08 21.04
N PRO A 62 14.79 3.84 21.80
CA PRO A 62 16.08 3.54 21.21
C PRO A 62 15.98 2.39 20.21
N GLY A 63 16.60 2.51 19.05
CA GLY A 63 16.56 1.49 18.01
C GLY A 63 17.05 0.13 18.53
N ARG A 64 16.21 -0.91 18.45
CA ARG A 64 16.47 -2.25 19.00
C ARG A 64 17.77 -2.88 18.47
N ARG A 65 18.08 -2.66 17.17
CA ARG A 65 19.29 -3.23 16.55
C ARG A 65 20.55 -2.51 17.01
N LYS A 66 20.50 -1.18 17.18
CA LYS A 66 21.65 -0.35 17.58
C LYS A 66 21.89 -0.41 19.10
N HIS A 67 20.82 -0.42 19.89
CA HIS A 67 20.88 -0.26 21.35
C HIS A 67 19.99 -1.28 22.09
N PRO A 68 20.24 -2.60 21.99
CA PRO A 68 19.30 -3.64 22.47
C PRO A 68 19.04 -3.56 23.99
N VAL A 69 20.05 -3.23 24.80
CA VAL A 69 19.90 -3.14 26.27
C VAL A 69 19.13 -1.87 26.66
N ALA A 70 19.48 -0.72 26.08
CA ALA A 70 18.78 0.53 26.32
C ALA A 70 17.33 0.44 25.86
N HIS A 71 17.10 -0.12 24.68
CA HIS A 71 15.75 -0.39 24.15
C HIS A 71 14.92 -1.17 25.17
N ARG A 72 15.40 -2.34 25.61
CA ARG A 72 14.68 -3.20 26.55
C ARG A 72 14.35 -2.50 27.87
N THR A 73 15.26 -1.67 28.38
CA THR A 73 15.09 -0.93 29.63
C THR A 73 14.03 0.15 29.50
N VAL A 74 14.13 0.99 28.45
CA VAL A 74 13.17 2.08 28.18
C VAL A 74 11.79 1.50 27.85
N TYR A 75 11.76 0.43 27.06
CA TYR A 75 10.55 -0.27 26.67
C TYR A 75 9.77 -0.81 27.90
N ARG A 76 10.45 -1.50 28.81
CA ARG A 76 9.86 -1.99 30.06
C ARG A 76 9.33 -0.85 30.93
N LYS A 77 10.08 0.24 31.04
CA LYS A 77 9.68 1.42 31.82
C LYS A 77 8.43 2.05 31.23
N PHE A 78 8.37 2.19 29.89
CA PHE A 78 7.21 2.75 29.20
C PHE A 78 5.95 1.91 29.46
N PHE A 79 6.00 0.61 29.18
CA PHE A 79 4.82 -0.24 29.33
C PHE A 79 4.35 -0.40 30.79
N LYS A 80 5.22 -0.21 31.79
CA LYS A 80 4.82 -0.30 33.20
C LYS A 80 3.68 0.67 33.56
N ASN A 81 3.63 1.82 32.89
CA ASN A 81 2.63 2.86 33.15
C ASN A 81 1.63 3.00 31.97
N ALA A 82 1.80 2.26 30.91
CA ALA A 82 0.98 2.40 29.69
C ALA A 82 -0.49 2.00 29.90
N GLY A 83 -0.75 1.00 30.76
CA GLY A 83 -2.12 0.55 31.06
C GLY A 83 -2.99 1.59 31.77
N GLU A 84 -2.41 2.58 32.42
CA GLU A 84 -3.13 3.70 33.03
C GLU A 84 -3.45 4.83 32.04
N ARG A 85 -2.69 4.89 30.94
CA ARG A 85 -2.76 5.97 29.94
C ARG A 85 -3.58 5.58 28.71
N TYR A 86 -3.55 4.31 28.33
CA TYR A 86 -4.14 3.82 27.08
C TYR A 86 -5.27 2.83 27.35
N ASP A 87 -6.40 3.02 26.66
CA ASP A 87 -7.50 2.07 26.61
C ASP A 87 -7.13 0.79 25.84
N GLY A 88 -6.19 0.88 24.90
CA GLY A 88 -5.71 -0.26 24.12
C GLY A 88 -4.44 0.03 23.33
N ILE A 89 -3.94 -1.01 22.67
CA ILE A 89 -2.84 -0.94 21.71
C ILE A 89 -3.27 -1.53 20.35
N TYR A 90 -2.94 -0.83 19.27
CA TYR A 90 -3.19 -1.23 17.90
C TYR A 90 -1.87 -1.51 17.21
N CYS A 91 -1.58 -2.79 17.00
CA CYS A 91 -0.32 -3.24 16.43
C CYS A 91 -0.47 -3.56 14.94
N ASN A 92 0.10 -2.72 14.07
CA ASN A 92 0.20 -2.99 12.64
C ASN A 92 1.42 -3.88 12.39
N LEU A 93 1.18 -5.11 11.91
CA LEU A 93 2.17 -6.17 11.87
C LEU A 93 2.51 -6.58 10.43
N LEU A 94 3.81 -6.73 10.15
CA LEU A 94 4.33 -7.34 8.93
C LEU A 94 4.83 -8.77 9.15
N SER A 95 5.09 -9.16 10.41
CA SER A 95 5.43 -10.51 10.82
C SER A 95 5.26 -10.70 12.32
N LEU A 96 5.17 -11.95 12.78
CA LEU A 96 5.19 -12.34 14.19
C LEU A 96 6.59 -12.72 14.68
N ALA A 97 7.64 -12.46 13.93
CA ALA A 97 9.01 -12.73 14.38
C ALA A 97 9.38 -11.95 15.66
N ASN A 98 8.69 -10.85 15.92
CA ASN A 98 8.74 -10.08 17.16
C ASN A 98 7.32 -9.70 17.59
N ILE A 99 6.91 -10.09 18.78
CA ILE A 99 5.61 -9.76 19.39
C ILE A 99 5.78 -9.04 20.74
N ASP A 100 6.89 -8.31 20.92
CA ASP A 100 7.15 -7.60 22.18
C ASP A 100 5.99 -6.62 22.52
N ASP A 101 5.44 -5.90 21.52
CA ASP A 101 4.33 -4.98 21.72
C ASP A 101 3.11 -5.68 22.33
N LEU A 102 2.74 -6.84 21.82
CA LEU A 102 1.61 -7.63 22.30
C LEU A 102 1.88 -8.21 23.71
N THR A 103 3.06 -8.82 23.90
CA THR A 103 3.42 -9.47 25.16
C THR A 103 3.56 -8.48 26.31
N TYR A 104 4.16 -7.31 26.07
CA TYR A 104 4.29 -6.27 27.09
C TYR A 104 2.95 -5.57 27.37
N ALA A 105 2.12 -5.35 26.36
CA ALA A 105 0.76 -4.85 26.56
C ALA A 105 -0.04 -5.76 27.47
N LYS A 106 -0.05 -7.08 27.17
CA LYS A 106 -0.75 -8.08 27.98
C LYS A 106 -0.22 -8.13 29.41
N LYS A 107 1.12 -8.17 29.58
CA LYS A 107 1.78 -8.21 30.90
C LYS A 107 1.43 -6.99 31.77
N ASN A 108 1.27 -5.83 31.16
CA ASN A 108 1.00 -4.58 31.85
C ASN A 108 -0.49 -4.17 31.80
N LYS A 109 -1.37 -5.14 31.53
CA LYS A 109 -2.82 -5.03 31.64
C LYS A 109 -3.42 -3.89 30.78
N ILE A 110 -2.87 -3.67 29.60
CA ILE A 110 -3.58 -2.87 28.59
C ILE A 110 -4.80 -3.67 28.19
N ASN A 111 -6.00 -3.06 28.30
CA ASN A 111 -7.27 -3.77 28.21
C ASN A 111 -7.54 -4.35 26.84
N ARG A 112 -7.23 -3.60 25.76
CA ARG A 112 -7.49 -4.01 24.38
C ARG A 112 -6.19 -4.15 23.61
N ILE A 113 -5.97 -5.32 23.06
CA ILE A 113 -4.78 -5.64 22.29
C ILE A 113 -5.21 -6.12 20.90
N ILE A 114 -4.96 -5.28 19.90
CA ILE A 114 -5.37 -5.51 18.52
C ILE A 114 -4.12 -5.82 17.70
N ALA A 115 -4.17 -6.93 16.95
CA ALA A 115 -3.15 -7.28 15.96
C ALA A 115 -3.74 -7.15 14.55
N HIS A 116 -3.15 -6.30 13.71
CA HIS A 116 -3.58 -6.09 12.34
C HIS A 116 -2.47 -6.50 11.37
N SER A 117 -2.75 -7.48 10.51
CA SER A 117 -1.84 -7.99 9.50
C SER A 117 -1.87 -7.17 8.22
N HIS A 118 -0.67 -6.77 7.74
CA HIS A 118 -0.50 -6.05 6.47
C HIS A 118 0.43 -6.77 5.48
N ASN A 119 0.78 -8.03 5.74
CA ASN A 119 1.65 -8.83 4.87
C ASN A 119 1.03 -10.19 4.56
N SER A 120 1.15 -10.66 3.32
CA SER A 120 0.52 -11.88 2.84
C SER A 120 1.50 -13.00 2.47
N ASN A 121 2.81 -12.79 2.60
CA ASN A 121 3.78 -13.82 2.24
C ASN A 121 5.11 -13.69 2.99
N ASP A 122 5.90 -14.78 2.92
CA ASP A 122 7.21 -14.91 3.55
C ASP A 122 8.39 -14.64 2.58
N THR A 123 8.10 -14.19 1.36
CA THR A 123 9.15 -13.92 0.34
C THR A 123 9.98 -12.70 0.64
N GLY A 124 9.59 -11.90 1.63
CA GLY A 124 10.46 -10.87 2.18
C GLY A 124 11.61 -11.49 2.98
N TRP A 125 12.82 -11.00 2.77
CA TRP A 125 14.06 -11.36 3.47
C TRP A 125 13.95 -11.42 5.01
N ASP A 126 12.87 -10.93 5.57
CA ASP A 126 12.64 -10.88 7.02
C ASP A 126 12.23 -12.22 7.66
N LEU A 127 11.82 -13.22 6.89
CA LEU A 127 11.32 -14.49 7.41
C LEU A 127 12.17 -15.71 7.03
N MET A 128 13.51 -15.57 7.02
CA MET A 128 14.40 -16.70 6.85
C MET A 128 14.90 -17.24 8.20
N GLY A 129 15.14 -18.54 8.26
CA GLY A 129 15.80 -19.20 9.38
C GLY A 129 15.06 -19.06 10.73
N ILE A 130 15.71 -18.49 11.73
CA ILE A 130 15.19 -18.36 13.10
C ILE A 130 13.96 -17.46 13.17
N ARG A 131 13.85 -16.45 12.31
CA ARG A 131 12.70 -15.55 12.27
C ARG A 131 11.43 -16.26 11.80
N LYS A 132 11.55 -17.16 10.81
CA LYS A 132 10.44 -18.01 10.36
C LYS A 132 9.95 -18.91 11.47
N ARG A 133 10.87 -19.51 12.23
CA ARG A 133 10.51 -20.35 13.39
C ARG A 133 9.81 -19.53 14.48
N LEU A 134 10.31 -18.34 14.78
CA LEU A 134 9.67 -17.45 15.76
C LEU A 134 8.27 -17.02 15.28
N HIS A 135 8.11 -16.65 14.01
CA HIS A 135 6.81 -16.34 13.46
C HIS A 135 5.83 -17.51 13.63
N GLN A 136 6.21 -18.72 13.24
CA GLN A 136 5.38 -19.92 13.37
C GLN A 136 5.07 -20.31 14.83
N THR A 137 5.99 -20.05 15.75
CA THR A 137 5.76 -20.29 17.19
C THR A 137 4.75 -19.29 17.72
N HIS A 138 4.98 -18.01 17.49
CA HIS A 138 4.09 -16.95 17.96
C HIS A 138 2.69 -16.98 17.30
N GLN A 139 2.61 -17.47 16.06
CA GLN A 139 1.33 -17.68 15.39
C GLN A 139 0.41 -18.63 16.20
N LYS A 140 0.97 -19.69 16.77
CA LYS A 140 0.22 -20.67 17.59
C LYS A 140 -0.18 -20.14 18.97
N GLU A 141 0.50 -19.11 19.44
CA GLU A 141 0.31 -18.55 20.78
C GLU A 141 -0.42 -17.19 20.74
N LEU A 142 -0.78 -16.69 19.55
CA LEU A 142 -1.24 -15.32 19.38
C LEU A 142 -2.51 -14.99 20.16
N ASP A 143 -3.44 -15.95 20.27
CA ASP A 143 -4.68 -15.83 21.03
C ASP A 143 -4.45 -15.56 22.53
N GLN A 144 -3.26 -15.88 23.04
CA GLN A 144 -2.89 -15.56 24.41
C GLN A 144 -2.60 -14.07 24.62
N TYR A 145 -2.24 -13.36 23.55
CA TYR A 145 -1.77 -11.98 23.61
C TYR A 145 -2.73 -10.98 22.98
N ALA A 146 -3.29 -11.28 21.82
CA ALA A 146 -4.21 -10.39 21.11
C ALA A 146 -5.67 -10.79 21.35
N GLU A 147 -6.49 -9.80 21.65
CA GLU A 147 -7.94 -9.96 21.83
C GLU A 147 -8.67 -9.94 20.49
N LYS A 148 -8.18 -9.12 19.54
CA LYS A 148 -8.80 -8.96 18.23
C LYS A 148 -7.75 -9.07 17.14
N LEU A 149 -8.10 -9.83 16.10
CA LEU A 149 -7.29 -10.04 14.92
C LEU A 149 -7.94 -9.40 13.71
N PHE A 150 -7.25 -8.46 13.08
CA PHE A 150 -7.61 -7.86 11.81
C PHE A 150 -6.58 -8.19 10.74
N ALA A 151 -7.00 -8.23 9.49
CA ALA A 151 -6.10 -8.38 8.35
C ALA A 151 -6.54 -7.50 7.18
N CYS A 152 -5.61 -6.97 6.41
CA CYS A 152 -5.94 -6.16 5.24
C CYS A 152 -6.52 -6.97 4.06
N SER A 153 -6.35 -8.31 4.08
CA SER A 153 -6.90 -9.27 3.12
C SER A 153 -6.98 -10.67 3.74
N ASN A 154 -7.72 -11.59 3.14
CA ASN A 154 -7.75 -12.98 3.57
C ASN A 154 -6.34 -13.61 3.53
N MET A 155 -5.58 -13.36 2.47
CA MET A 155 -4.19 -13.84 2.35
C MET A 155 -3.29 -13.32 3.48
N ALA A 156 -3.43 -12.05 3.85
CA ALA A 156 -2.68 -11.47 4.96
C ALA A 156 -3.07 -12.09 6.32
N GLY A 157 -4.34 -12.39 6.51
CA GLY A 157 -4.85 -13.07 7.68
C GLY A 157 -4.33 -14.49 7.81
N TRP A 158 -4.44 -15.29 6.76
CA TRP A 158 -3.94 -16.67 6.74
C TRP A 158 -2.43 -16.75 6.95
N PHE A 159 -1.67 -15.86 6.30
CA PHE A 159 -0.23 -15.79 6.49
C PHE A 159 0.14 -15.48 7.94
N MET A 160 -0.49 -14.47 8.53
CA MET A 160 -0.13 -13.97 9.86
C MET A 160 -0.68 -14.84 10.98
N PHE A 161 -1.94 -15.28 10.85
CA PHE A 161 -2.69 -15.88 11.95
C PHE A 161 -2.94 -17.39 11.77
N GLY A 162 -2.74 -17.91 10.55
CA GLY A 162 -3.03 -19.28 10.16
C GLY A 162 -4.43 -19.42 9.52
N GLU A 163 -4.59 -20.47 8.71
CA GLU A 163 -5.80 -20.69 7.93
C GLU A 163 -7.07 -20.90 8.77
N ASN A 164 -6.93 -21.39 9.99
CA ASN A 164 -8.05 -21.68 10.91
C ASN A 164 -8.30 -20.57 11.94
N ALA A 165 -7.56 -19.47 11.89
CA ALA A 165 -7.75 -18.36 12.82
C ALA A 165 -9.02 -17.58 12.51
N ASN A 166 -9.72 -17.14 13.57
CA ASN A 166 -10.86 -16.25 13.45
C ASN A 166 -10.37 -14.80 13.43
N PHE A 167 -10.35 -14.17 12.26
CA PHE A 167 -10.00 -12.76 12.07
C PHE A 167 -11.04 -12.04 11.21
N GLU A 168 -11.09 -10.75 11.31
CA GLU A 168 -11.91 -9.90 10.45
C GLU A 168 -11.05 -9.21 9.41
N VAL A 169 -11.56 -9.12 8.18
CA VAL A 169 -10.87 -8.38 7.10
C VAL A 169 -11.29 -6.92 7.17
N ILE A 170 -10.29 -6.05 7.34
CA ILE A 170 -10.42 -4.59 7.23
C ILE A 170 -9.46 -4.17 6.11
N HIS A 171 -10.00 -3.93 4.95
CA HIS A 171 -9.20 -3.58 3.79
C HIS A 171 -8.41 -2.28 3.99
N ASN A 172 -7.23 -2.20 3.36
CA ASN A 172 -6.51 -0.94 3.20
C ASN A 172 -7.31 -0.06 2.23
N ALA A 173 -8.30 0.63 2.79
CA ALA A 173 -9.26 1.42 2.05
C ALA A 173 -8.69 2.79 1.62
N ILE A 174 -9.28 3.34 0.58
CA ILE A 174 -8.91 4.63 -0.02
C ILE A 174 -10.09 5.61 0.06
N ASP A 175 -9.82 6.88 -0.10
CA ASP A 175 -10.87 7.87 -0.36
C ASP A 175 -11.34 7.73 -1.82
N ALA A 176 -12.41 6.96 -2.03
CA ALA A 176 -12.92 6.64 -3.36
C ALA A 176 -13.29 7.88 -4.18
N GLU A 177 -13.79 8.94 -3.55
CA GLU A 177 -14.14 10.19 -4.22
C GLU A 177 -12.89 10.99 -4.64
N ARG A 178 -11.86 10.99 -3.82
CA ARG A 178 -10.58 11.66 -4.13
C ARG A 178 -9.90 11.07 -5.37
N PHE A 179 -9.95 9.74 -5.52
CA PHE A 179 -9.35 9.04 -6.63
C PHE A 179 -10.26 8.93 -7.86
N CYS A 180 -11.56 9.23 -7.72
CA CYS A 180 -12.50 9.23 -8.82
C CYS A 180 -12.03 10.15 -9.97
N PHE A 181 -12.27 9.70 -11.22
CA PHE A 181 -11.80 10.43 -12.39
C PHE A 181 -12.33 11.87 -12.46
N SER A 182 -11.42 12.81 -12.73
CA SER A 182 -11.70 14.22 -12.95
C SER A 182 -10.93 14.74 -14.16
N GLN A 183 -11.65 15.18 -15.19
CA GLN A 183 -11.04 15.77 -16.36
C GLN A 183 -10.26 17.06 -16.04
N GLU A 184 -10.72 17.82 -15.06
CA GLU A 184 -10.04 19.04 -14.60
C GLU A 184 -8.67 18.71 -14.00
N LYS A 185 -8.62 17.77 -13.04
CA LYS A 185 -7.36 17.29 -12.44
C LYS A 185 -6.43 16.70 -13.50
N ARG A 186 -6.96 15.91 -14.44
CA ARG A 186 -6.19 15.39 -15.57
C ARG A 186 -5.50 16.52 -16.34
N ASN A 187 -6.25 17.52 -16.76
CA ASN A 187 -5.72 18.65 -17.52
C ASN A 187 -4.67 19.43 -16.72
N GLN A 188 -4.93 19.65 -15.44
CA GLN A 188 -4.01 20.34 -14.53
C GLN A 188 -2.65 19.63 -14.43
N ILE A 189 -2.65 18.33 -14.14
CA ILE A 189 -1.41 17.56 -13.96
C ILE A 189 -0.67 17.42 -15.30
N ARG A 190 -1.38 17.16 -16.40
CA ARG A 190 -0.74 17.09 -17.73
C ARG A 190 -0.07 18.39 -18.11
N THR A 191 -0.70 19.53 -17.79
CA THR A 191 -0.11 20.86 -18.00
C THR A 191 1.15 21.07 -17.17
N GLN A 192 1.11 20.70 -15.88
CA GLN A 192 2.29 20.77 -14.99
C GLN A 192 3.44 19.90 -15.50
N LEU A 193 3.13 18.72 -16.03
CA LEU A 193 4.11 17.79 -16.59
C LEU A 193 4.53 18.13 -18.03
N LYS A 194 3.93 19.16 -18.63
CA LYS A 194 4.13 19.55 -20.05
C LYS A 194 3.82 18.41 -21.03
N ILE A 195 2.78 17.65 -20.76
CA ILE A 195 2.30 16.53 -21.59
C ILE A 195 1.09 17.00 -22.38
N SER A 196 1.13 16.83 -23.71
CA SER A 196 0.01 17.17 -24.58
C SER A 196 -1.24 16.33 -24.23
N PRO A 197 -2.46 16.87 -24.42
CA PRO A 197 -3.68 16.10 -24.28
C PRO A 197 -3.70 14.80 -25.12
N ASP A 198 -3.10 14.82 -26.30
CA ASP A 198 -3.09 13.71 -27.26
C ASP A 198 -1.96 12.70 -27.02
N THR A 199 -0.97 13.03 -26.19
CA THR A 199 0.12 12.13 -25.85
C THR A 199 -0.39 10.97 -24.98
N ARG A 200 -0.13 9.72 -25.33
CA ARG A 200 -0.38 8.57 -24.47
C ARG A 200 0.56 8.60 -23.27
N LEU A 201 0.01 8.60 -22.07
CA LEU A 201 0.75 8.58 -20.83
C LEU A 201 0.53 7.27 -20.07
N TYR A 202 1.48 6.38 -20.18
CA TYR A 202 1.53 5.18 -19.33
C TYR A 202 2.12 5.52 -17.96
N GLY A 203 1.78 4.75 -16.93
CA GLY A 203 2.39 5.03 -15.64
C GLY A 203 2.26 3.91 -14.63
N THR A 204 2.99 4.10 -13.55
CA THR A 204 2.93 3.27 -12.34
C THR A 204 3.08 4.15 -11.10
N VAL A 205 2.54 3.68 -9.98
CA VAL A 205 2.72 4.29 -8.65
C VAL A 205 3.26 3.21 -7.71
N GLY A 206 4.44 3.45 -7.17
CA GLY A 206 5.07 2.50 -6.27
C GLY A 206 6.54 2.80 -6.05
N ARG A 207 7.10 2.13 -5.03
CA ARG A 207 8.53 2.27 -4.72
C ARG A 207 9.39 1.66 -5.84
N LEU A 208 10.53 2.29 -6.11
CA LEU A 208 11.57 1.74 -6.99
C LEU A 208 12.37 0.65 -6.25
N GLU A 209 11.70 -0.47 -5.98
CA GLU A 209 12.22 -1.65 -5.29
C GLU A 209 12.00 -2.91 -6.13
N GLU A 210 12.80 -3.94 -5.91
CA GLU A 210 12.73 -5.21 -6.66
C GLU A 210 11.30 -5.79 -6.70
N GLN A 211 10.57 -5.71 -5.59
CA GLN A 211 9.17 -6.15 -5.48
C GLN A 211 8.27 -5.58 -6.58
N LYS A 212 8.45 -4.31 -6.93
CA LYS A 212 7.65 -3.59 -7.94
C LYS A 212 8.14 -3.81 -9.38
N ASN A 213 9.26 -4.49 -9.53
CA ASN A 213 9.84 -4.88 -10.82
C ASN A 213 10.06 -3.70 -11.79
N PRO A 214 10.71 -2.59 -11.35
CA PRO A 214 10.84 -1.38 -12.17
C PRO A 214 11.65 -1.60 -13.45
N GLY A 215 12.60 -2.53 -13.44
CA GLY A 215 13.37 -2.89 -14.63
C GLY A 215 12.47 -3.46 -15.73
N PHE A 216 11.56 -4.36 -15.39
CA PHE A 216 10.60 -4.92 -16.33
C PHE A 216 9.60 -3.86 -16.84
N ILE A 217 9.18 -2.93 -15.98
CA ILE A 217 8.33 -1.78 -16.38
C ILE A 217 9.04 -0.97 -17.47
N LEU A 218 10.34 -0.69 -17.29
CA LEU A 218 11.14 0.05 -18.28
C LEU A 218 11.26 -0.72 -19.60
N ASP A 219 11.47 -2.04 -19.54
CA ASP A 219 11.53 -2.89 -20.74
C ASP A 219 10.20 -2.90 -21.50
N VAL A 220 9.04 -2.99 -20.79
CA VAL A 220 7.70 -2.86 -21.39
C VAL A 220 7.53 -1.49 -22.03
N PHE A 221 7.91 -0.42 -21.32
CA PHE A 221 7.79 0.93 -21.89
C PHE A 221 8.68 1.13 -23.11
N ARG A 222 9.89 0.58 -23.14
CA ARG A 222 10.75 0.61 -24.32
C ARG A 222 10.04 -0.01 -25.53
N CYS A 223 9.42 -1.18 -25.37
CA CYS A 223 8.66 -1.82 -26.45
C CYS A 223 7.43 -0.99 -26.90
N LEU A 224 6.76 -0.28 -25.97
CA LEU A 224 5.67 0.64 -26.29
C LEU A 224 6.18 1.85 -27.07
N HIS A 225 7.30 2.44 -26.64
CA HIS A 225 7.89 3.62 -27.25
C HIS A 225 8.47 3.35 -28.65
N GLU A 226 8.99 2.14 -28.91
CA GLU A 226 9.39 1.70 -30.24
C GLU A 226 8.22 1.70 -31.25
N LYS A 227 6.99 1.50 -30.77
CA LYS A 227 5.78 1.48 -31.62
C LYS A 227 5.05 2.83 -31.65
N ASP A 228 5.19 3.64 -30.60
CA ASP A 228 4.62 4.98 -30.48
C ASP A 228 5.66 5.93 -29.85
N PRO A 229 6.54 6.56 -30.68
CA PRO A 229 7.59 7.44 -30.17
C PRO A 229 7.10 8.69 -29.43
N GLU A 230 5.82 9.05 -29.59
CA GLU A 230 5.23 10.18 -28.87
C GLU A 230 4.71 9.83 -27.48
N CYS A 231 4.58 8.53 -27.15
CA CYS A 231 4.13 8.13 -25.83
C CYS A 231 5.13 8.51 -24.73
N ARG A 232 4.64 8.65 -23.51
CA ARG A 232 5.41 9.00 -22.31
C ARG A 232 5.11 8.02 -21.19
N PHE A 233 6.02 7.93 -20.27
CA PHE A 233 5.85 7.15 -19.03
C PHE A 233 6.10 8.01 -17.82
N ILE A 234 5.29 7.78 -16.77
CA ILE A 234 5.51 8.39 -15.46
C ILE A 234 5.59 7.32 -14.36
N HIS A 235 6.71 7.29 -13.67
CA HIS A 235 6.92 6.46 -12.48
C HIS A 235 6.80 7.36 -11.24
N VAL A 236 5.70 7.22 -10.52
CA VAL A 236 5.45 8.00 -9.30
C VAL A 236 5.95 7.22 -8.10
N GLY A 237 7.07 7.64 -7.55
CA GLY A 237 7.71 7.00 -6.39
C GLY A 237 9.23 7.12 -6.40
N ASP A 238 9.83 6.66 -5.32
CA ASP A 238 11.27 6.61 -5.10
C ASP A 238 11.68 5.26 -4.51
N GLY A 239 12.97 4.95 -4.46
CA GLY A 239 13.46 3.71 -3.86
C GLY A 239 14.92 3.42 -4.15
N SER A 240 15.39 2.27 -3.63
CA SER A 240 16.81 1.89 -3.69
C SER A 240 17.32 1.68 -5.11
N LEU A 241 16.45 1.33 -6.07
CA LEU A 241 16.82 1.08 -7.48
C LEU A 241 16.80 2.35 -8.35
N ARG A 242 16.55 3.54 -7.79
CA ARG A 242 16.44 4.78 -8.58
C ARG A 242 17.67 5.03 -9.47
N GLY A 243 18.87 4.97 -8.90
CA GLY A 243 20.11 5.22 -9.65
C GLY A 243 20.36 4.21 -10.78
N GLU A 244 20.00 2.94 -10.54
CA GLU A 244 20.06 1.91 -11.58
C GLU A 244 19.04 2.19 -12.69
N MET A 245 17.83 2.60 -12.34
CA MET A 245 16.80 2.94 -13.32
C MET A 245 17.18 4.16 -14.17
N GLU A 246 17.67 5.23 -13.55
CA GLU A 246 18.13 6.44 -14.27
C GLU A 246 19.25 6.10 -15.26
N LYS A 247 20.18 5.23 -14.87
CA LYS A 247 21.24 4.75 -15.76
C LYS A 247 20.66 3.98 -16.96
N LYS A 248 19.76 3.02 -16.73
CA LYS A 248 19.12 2.23 -17.80
C LYS A 248 18.27 3.09 -18.74
N ILE A 249 17.56 4.07 -18.20
CA ILE A 249 16.78 5.04 -19.00
C ILE A 249 17.73 5.77 -19.98
N GLY A 250 18.90 6.20 -19.52
CA GLY A 250 19.92 6.81 -20.37
C GLY A 250 20.50 5.85 -21.41
N GLU A 251 20.79 4.60 -21.03
CA GLU A 251 21.26 3.56 -21.96
C GLU A 251 20.27 3.26 -23.09
N TYR A 252 18.96 3.40 -22.81
CA TYR A 252 17.89 3.21 -23.80
C TYR A 252 17.52 4.50 -24.56
N GLY A 253 18.11 5.65 -24.21
CA GLY A 253 17.81 6.94 -24.84
C GLY A 253 16.39 7.46 -24.54
N LEU A 254 15.83 7.10 -23.37
CA LEU A 254 14.44 7.38 -22.99
C LEU A 254 14.29 8.54 -21.98
N GLU A 255 15.34 9.35 -21.76
CA GLU A 255 15.36 10.42 -20.74
C GLU A 255 14.27 11.47 -20.95
N LYS A 256 13.86 11.69 -22.19
CA LYS A 256 12.77 12.63 -22.53
C LYS A 256 11.38 11.99 -22.45
N ALA A 257 11.31 10.67 -22.46
CA ALA A 257 10.06 9.93 -22.54
C ALA A 257 9.66 9.27 -21.20
N TYR A 258 10.60 8.96 -20.31
CA TYR A 258 10.37 8.30 -19.02
C TYR A 258 10.71 9.26 -17.87
N LEU A 259 9.69 9.60 -17.07
CA LEU A 259 9.84 10.50 -15.93
C LEU A 259 9.73 9.72 -14.61
N ILE A 260 10.71 9.86 -13.71
CA ILE A 260 10.64 9.45 -12.31
C ILE A 260 10.38 10.69 -11.45
N THR A 261 9.23 10.74 -10.77
CA THR A 261 8.86 11.92 -9.97
C THR A 261 9.58 12.01 -8.63
N GLY A 262 10.08 10.89 -8.11
CA GLY A 262 10.39 10.73 -6.70
C GLY A 262 9.12 10.54 -5.85
N ALA A 263 9.29 10.51 -4.53
CA ALA A 263 8.17 10.39 -3.60
C ALA A 263 7.28 11.64 -3.65
N VAL A 264 5.97 11.44 -3.69
CA VAL A 264 4.97 12.50 -3.69
C VAL A 264 3.96 12.30 -2.56
N ASN A 265 3.42 13.38 -2.02
CA ASN A 265 2.43 13.33 -0.93
C ASN A 265 1.01 12.99 -1.43
N ASP A 266 0.69 13.36 -2.66
CA ASP A 266 -0.62 13.13 -3.30
C ASP A 266 -0.43 12.49 -4.67
N THR A 267 -0.83 11.22 -4.77
CA THR A 267 -0.78 10.45 -6.02
C THR A 267 -2.03 10.60 -6.86
N SER A 268 -3.13 11.12 -6.31
CA SER A 268 -4.45 11.10 -6.94
C SER A 268 -4.47 11.78 -8.31
N GLY A 269 -3.81 12.94 -8.45
CA GLY A 269 -3.72 13.65 -9.71
C GLY A 269 -2.95 12.91 -10.82
N TYR A 270 -1.95 12.12 -10.44
CA TYR A 270 -1.17 11.34 -11.40
C TYR A 270 -1.99 10.22 -12.06
N TYR A 271 -2.83 9.51 -11.29
CA TYR A 271 -3.76 8.54 -11.86
C TYR A 271 -4.76 9.21 -12.84
N GLN A 272 -5.17 10.45 -12.59
CA GLN A 272 -6.01 11.20 -13.51
C GLN A 272 -5.29 11.48 -14.85
N ALA A 273 -3.99 11.79 -14.77
CA ALA A 273 -3.18 12.13 -15.93
C ALA A 273 -2.86 10.94 -16.84
N MET A 274 -2.75 9.74 -16.29
CA MET A 274 -2.42 8.49 -17.00
C MET A 274 -3.54 8.05 -17.94
N ASP A 275 -3.19 7.23 -18.95
CA ASP A 275 -4.10 6.54 -19.86
C ASP A 275 -4.15 5.02 -19.59
N ALA A 276 -3.10 4.47 -19.00
CA ALA A 276 -3.05 3.09 -18.52
C ALA A 276 -2.08 2.96 -17.34
N PHE A 277 -2.38 2.02 -16.46
CA PHE A 277 -1.58 1.69 -15.28
C PHE A 277 -0.88 0.35 -15.48
N ILE A 278 0.46 0.32 -15.36
CA ILE A 278 1.31 -0.86 -15.56
C ILE A 278 1.85 -1.34 -14.22
N PHE A 279 1.50 -2.57 -13.83
CA PHE A 279 1.75 -3.08 -12.49
C PHE A 279 2.28 -4.52 -12.48
N PRO A 280 3.53 -4.78 -12.93
CA PRO A 280 4.13 -6.11 -13.01
C PRO A 280 4.82 -6.51 -11.70
N SER A 281 4.24 -6.17 -10.54
CA SER A 281 4.80 -6.52 -9.24
C SER A 281 5.01 -8.02 -9.11
N LEU A 282 6.11 -8.44 -8.51
CA LEU A 282 6.44 -9.85 -8.31
C LEU A 282 5.54 -10.49 -7.26
N TYR A 283 5.18 -9.73 -6.23
CA TYR A 283 4.28 -10.14 -5.16
C TYR A 283 3.67 -8.92 -4.47
N GLU A 284 2.45 -9.05 -3.96
CA GLU A 284 1.74 -8.02 -3.19
C GLU A 284 0.94 -8.65 -2.05
N GLY A 285 0.78 -7.91 -0.96
CA GLY A 285 -0.21 -8.22 0.06
C GLY A 285 -1.60 -7.76 -0.40
N LEU A 286 -1.89 -6.48 -0.21
CA LEU A 286 -3.02 -5.80 -0.83
C LEU A 286 -2.47 -4.57 -1.58
N PRO A 287 -2.44 -4.56 -2.92
CA PRO A 287 -1.86 -3.49 -3.71
C PRO A 287 -2.77 -2.26 -3.77
N VAL A 288 -2.68 -1.37 -2.78
CA VAL A 288 -3.49 -0.14 -2.69
C VAL A 288 -3.40 0.70 -3.97
N ALA A 289 -2.21 0.81 -4.56
CA ALA A 289 -2.00 1.55 -5.82
C ALA A 289 -2.86 1.01 -6.98
N LEU A 290 -3.15 -0.29 -7.00
CA LEU A 290 -4.03 -0.91 -8.00
C LEU A 290 -5.50 -0.57 -7.73
N ILE A 291 -5.90 -0.43 -6.48
CA ILE A 291 -7.24 0.01 -6.09
C ILE A 291 -7.44 1.47 -6.47
N GLU A 292 -6.45 2.32 -6.20
CA GLU A 292 -6.42 3.74 -6.58
C GLU A 292 -6.53 3.92 -8.11
N ALA A 293 -5.79 3.12 -8.88
CA ALA A 293 -5.83 3.12 -10.34
C ALA A 293 -7.23 2.74 -10.86
N GLN A 294 -7.84 1.70 -10.29
CA GLN A 294 -9.20 1.28 -10.66
C GLN A 294 -10.25 2.32 -10.24
N ALA A 295 -10.10 2.98 -9.07
CA ALA A 295 -10.98 4.06 -8.65
C ALA A 295 -10.93 5.25 -9.62
N ALA A 296 -9.78 5.46 -10.26
CA ALA A 296 -9.64 6.42 -11.37
C ALA A 296 -10.13 5.88 -12.72
N ASP A 297 -10.80 4.72 -12.78
CA ASP A 297 -11.27 4.03 -13.98
C ASP A 297 -10.17 3.85 -15.05
N LEU A 298 -8.94 3.53 -14.60
CA LEU A 298 -7.81 3.27 -15.49
C LEU A 298 -7.80 1.80 -15.95
N PRO A 299 -7.51 1.52 -17.23
CA PRO A 299 -7.05 0.20 -17.65
C PRO A 299 -5.78 -0.19 -16.86
N CYS A 300 -5.83 -1.30 -16.13
CA CYS A 300 -4.75 -1.80 -15.28
C CYS A 300 -4.19 -3.08 -15.89
N PHE A 301 -2.91 -3.06 -16.23
CA PHE A 301 -2.18 -4.21 -16.74
C PHE A 301 -1.25 -4.72 -15.64
N LEU A 302 -1.51 -5.92 -15.15
CA LEU A 302 -0.88 -6.46 -13.96
C LEU A 302 -0.44 -7.91 -14.14
N THR A 303 0.50 -8.36 -13.30
CA THR A 303 0.93 -9.75 -13.30
C THR A 303 -0.19 -10.68 -12.83
N ASP A 304 -0.19 -11.91 -13.33
CA ASP A 304 -1.15 -12.97 -12.95
C ASP A 304 -0.99 -13.46 -11.51
N THR A 305 0.13 -13.14 -10.84
CA THR A 305 0.37 -13.47 -9.43
C THR A 305 -0.46 -12.64 -8.45
N ILE A 306 -1.05 -11.51 -8.88
CA ILE A 306 -1.88 -10.66 -8.04
C ILE A 306 -3.24 -11.33 -7.78
N SER A 307 -3.67 -11.31 -6.52
CA SER A 307 -4.96 -11.85 -6.09
C SER A 307 -6.14 -11.14 -6.77
N ASP A 308 -7.17 -11.91 -7.17
CA ASP A 308 -8.43 -11.36 -7.68
C ASP A 308 -9.26 -10.64 -6.60
N GLU A 309 -8.85 -10.70 -5.34
CA GLU A 309 -9.45 -9.95 -4.23
C GLU A 309 -9.47 -8.43 -4.51
N THR A 310 -8.53 -7.94 -5.32
CA THR A 310 -8.43 -6.52 -5.70
C THR A 310 -9.15 -6.17 -7.01
N LYS A 311 -9.89 -7.11 -7.63
CA LYS A 311 -10.60 -6.87 -8.87
C LYS A 311 -11.93 -6.16 -8.59
N ILE A 312 -11.99 -4.84 -8.85
CA ILE A 312 -13.15 -3.97 -8.61
C ILE A 312 -13.84 -3.60 -9.93
N VAL A 313 -13.06 -3.18 -10.92
CA VAL A 313 -13.53 -2.80 -12.26
C VAL A 313 -13.06 -3.87 -13.23
N GLU A 314 -13.90 -4.90 -13.45
CA GLU A 314 -13.53 -6.12 -14.17
C GLU A 314 -13.05 -5.82 -15.61
N GLU A 315 -13.70 -4.90 -16.29
CA GLU A 315 -13.38 -4.50 -17.66
C GLU A 315 -12.03 -3.79 -17.78
N ASN A 316 -11.47 -3.28 -16.68
CA ASN A 316 -10.18 -2.57 -16.63
C ASN A 316 -9.07 -3.41 -15.97
N TYR A 317 -9.32 -4.71 -15.68
CA TYR A 317 -8.42 -5.55 -14.90
C TYR A 317 -7.81 -6.63 -15.79
N HIS A 318 -6.61 -6.38 -16.35
CA HIS A 318 -5.98 -7.23 -17.35
C HIS A 318 -4.74 -7.93 -16.78
N LYS A 319 -4.86 -9.23 -16.52
CA LYS A 319 -3.73 -10.06 -16.05
C LYS A 319 -2.88 -10.54 -17.22
N ILE A 320 -1.55 -10.36 -17.10
CA ILE A 320 -0.57 -10.78 -18.10
C ILE A 320 0.57 -11.52 -17.38
N PRO A 321 0.88 -12.78 -17.75
CA PRO A 321 2.01 -13.51 -17.18
C PRO A 321 3.35 -12.82 -17.45
N LEU A 322 4.23 -12.78 -16.45
CA LEU A 322 5.58 -12.19 -16.60
C LEU A 322 6.46 -12.98 -17.57
N ASN A 323 6.28 -14.31 -17.66
CA ASN A 323 7.06 -15.18 -18.52
C ASN A 323 6.85 -14.91 -20.03
N GLY A 324 5.81 -14.17 -20.41
CA GLY A 324 5.60 -13.68 -21.77
C GLY A 324 6.61 -12.64 -22.22
N GLY A 325 7.29 -12.00 -21.28
CA GLY A 325 8.27 -10.94 -21.53
C GLY A 325 7.65 -9.59 -21.91
N ALA A 326 8.48 -8.57 -21.98
CA ALA A 326 8.07 -7.18 -22.18
C ALA A 326 7.34 -6.93 -23.52
N GLN A 327 7.72 -7.65 -24.57
CA GLN A 327 7.09 -7.55 -25.88
C GLN A 327 5.61 -7.94 -25.84
N ILE A 328 5.27 -9.08 -25.21
CA ILE A 328 3.88 -9.56 -25.08
C ILE A 328 3.06 -8.56 -24.25
N TRP A 329 3.65 -8.01 -23.18
CA TRP A 329 2.99 -6.98 -22.40
C TRP A 329 2.66 -5.75 -23.25
N ALA A 330 3.63 -5.23 -24.00
CA ALA A 330 3.44 -4.08 -24.88
C ALA A 330 2.38 -4.33 -25.95
N GLU A 331 2.40 -5.50 -26.59
CA GLU A 331 1.40 -5.89 -27.59
C GLU A 331 -0.01 -6.02 -27.02
N THR A 332 -0.12 -6.55 -25.80
CA THR A 332 -1.40 -6.65 -25.07
C THR A 332 -1.94 -5.25 -24.72
N ILE A 333 -1.07 -4.38 -24.19
CA ILE A 333 -1.42 -2.99 -23.85
C ILE A 333 -1.90 -2.22 -25.10
N LEU A 334 -1.29 -2.46 -26.26
CA LEU A 334 -1.68 -1.84 -27.52
C LEU A 334 -2.92 -2.49 -28.17
N GLY A 335 -3.45 -3.58 -27.58
CA GLY A 335 -4.58 -4.33 -28.15
C GLY A 335 -4.23 -5.15 -29.40
N ILE A 336 -2.94 -5.40 -29.65
CA ILE A 336 -2.46 -6.17 -30.83
C ILE A 336 -2.68 -7.67 -30.62
N ASN A 337 -2.47 -8.16 -29.37
CA ASN A 337 -2.70 -9.55 -28.98
C ASN A 337 -3.95 -9.63 -28.09
N GLY A 338 -4.97 -10.36 -28.53
CA GLY A 338 -6.13 -10.68 -27.69
C GLY A 338 -5.74 -11.54 -26.48
N LEU A 339 -6.22 -11.18 -25.31
CA LEU A 339 -5.96 -11.90 -24.04
C LEU A 339 -6.55 -13.32 -23.99
N ASN A 340 -7.43 -13.70 -24.93
CA ASN A 340 -8.05 -15.03 -25.04
C ASN A 340 -8.03 -15.47 -26.51
N GLY A 341 -7.20 -16.46 -26.79
CA GLY A 341 -6.99 -17.09 -28.09
C GLY A 341 -8.17 -17.03 -29.06
N GLY A 342 -8.16 -16.10 -30.00
CA GLY A 342 -9.02 -16.13 -31.16
C GLY A 342 -9.96 -14.94 -31.39
N HIS A 343 -10.24 -14.09 -30.42
CA HIS A 343 -10.97 -12.85 -30.67
C HIS A 343 -10.00 -11.65 -30.54
N ARG A 344 -9.92 -10.81 -31.59
CA ARG A 344 -9.33 -9.48 -31.48
C ARG A 344 -10.01 -8.81 -30.27
N ALA A 345 -9.25 -8.59 -29.19
CA ALA A 345 -9.70 -7.68 -28.16
C ALA A 345 -10.05 -6.36 -28.87
N GLU A 346 -11.23 -5.83 -28.62
CA GLU A 346 -11.51 -4.43 -28.97
C GLU A 346 -10.33 -3.64 -28.42
N ALA A 347 -9.67 -2.87 -29.30
CA ALA A 347 -8.49 -2.11 -28.91
C ALA A 347 -8.81 -1.36 -27.62
N VAL A 348 -8.01 -1.59 -26.55
CA VAL A 348 -8.17 -0.84 -25.30
C VAL A 348 -8.30 0.61 -25.71
N PRO A 349 -9.39 1.32 -25.33
CA PRO A 349 -9.64 2.67 -25.81
C PRO A 349 -8.40 3.52 -25.52
N THR A 350 -7.74 3.93 -26.57
CA THR A 350 -6.35 4.45 -26.54
C THR A 350 -6.22 5.83 -25.95
N ILE A 351 -7.34 6.43 -25.53
CA ILE A 351 -7.40 7.73 -24.87
C ILE A 351 -8.53 7.67 -23.86
N ALA A 352 -8.33 8.23 -22.69
CA ALA A 352 -9.30 8.28 -21.58
C ALA A 352 -10.59 9.08 -21.92
N THR A 353 -11.11 8.91 -23.13
CA THR A 353 -12.42 9.42 -23.55
C THR A 353 -13.47 8.44 -23.03
N GLY A 354 -14.17 8.85 -21.98
CA GLY A 354 -15.26 8.03 -21.42
C GLY A 354 -14.95 7.34 -20.11
N ARG A 355 -13.87 7.73 -19.38
CA ARG A 355 -13.66 7.27 -18.00
C ARG A 355 -14.85 7.68 -17.14
N ARG A 356 -15.31 6.71 -16.34
CA ARG A 356 -16.55 6.81 -15.56
C ARG A 356 -16.25 7.15 -14.11
N ASN A 357 -17.25 7.64 -13.38
CA ASN A 357 -17.22 7.59 -11.94
C ASN A 357 -17.53 6.15 -11.48
N VAL A 358 -16.57 5.51 -10.88
CA VAL A 358 -16.69 4.13 -10.35
C VAL A 358 -16.61 4.09 -8.82
N SER A 359 -16.70 5.24 -8.13
CA SER A 359 -16.58 5.34 -6.68
C SER A 359 -17.55 4.39 -5.94
N GLU A 360 -18.78 4.25 -6.44
CA GLU A 360 -19.76 3.33 -5.84
C GLU A 360 -19.35 1.85 -5.95
N ARG A 361 -18.62 1.46 -7.00
CA ARG A 361 -18.07 0.10 -7.12
C ARG A 361 -16.96 -0.13 -6.10
N VAL A 362 -16.10 0.87 -5.89
CA VAL A 362 -15.02 0.84 -4.87
C VAL A 362 -15.62 0.71 -3.47
N LYS A 363 -16.67 1.49 -3.17
CA LYS A 363 -17.43 1.43 -1.91
C LYS A 363 -18.07 0.06 -1.71
N ALA A 364 -18.77 -0.44 -2.73
CA ALA A 364 -19.44 -1.75 -2.68
C ALA A 364 -18.46 -2.92 -2.50
N ALA A 365 -17.23 -2.78 -3.01
CA ALA A 365 -16.15 -3.76 -2.80
C ALA A 365 -15.47 -3.66 -1.42
N GLY A 366 -15.89 -2.71 -0.56
CA GLY A 366 -15.35 -2.55 0.79
C GLY A 366 -14.02 -1.80 0.87
N TYR A 367 -13.66 -1.03 -0.17
CA TYR A 367 -12.41 -0.25 -0.21
C TYR A 367 -12.62 1.25 0.03
N ASP A 368 -13.75 1.65 0.59
CA ASP A 368 -13.99 3.05 0.97
C ASP A 368 -13.54 3.33 2.41
N ILE A 369 -12.68 4.34 2.56
CA ILE A 369 -12.09 4.66 3.86
C ILE A 369 -13.12 5.19 4.85
N THR A 370 -14.15 5.88 4.39
CA THR A 370 -15.17 6.42 5.29
C THR A 370 -15.92 5.30 5.99
N GLN A 371 -16.25 4.24 5.25
CA GLN A 371 -16.91 3.05 5.80
C GLN A 371 -15.96 2.26 6.72
N ALA A 372 -14.72 2.02 6.27
CA ALA A 372 -13.72 1.28 7.03
C ALA A 372 -13.35 2.01 8.34
N ALA A 373 -13.18 3.32 8.30
CA ALA A 373 -12.89 4.13 9.49
C ALA A 373 -14.07 4.15 10.47
N LYS A 374 -15.30 4.25 9.98
CA LYS A 374 -16.50 4.19 10.83
C LYS A 374 -16.61 2.83 11.54
N GLN A 375 -16.43 1.73 10.82
CA GLN A 375 -16.43 0.39 11.41
C GLN A 375 -15.34 0.26 12.50
N MET A 376 -14.13 0.74 12.20
CA MET A 376 -13.02 0.72 13.15
C MET A 376 -13.28 1.63 14.35
N GLU A 377 -13.82 2.83 14.15
CA GLU A 377 -14.20 3.75 15.23
C GLU A 377 -15.22 3.12 16.18
N GLU A 378 -16.27 2.50 15.63
CA GLU A 378 -17.29 1.80 16.42
C GLU A 378 -16.65 0.69 17.26
N TYR A 379 -15.75 -0.10 16.68
CA TYR A 379 -15.02 -1.13 17.42
C TYR A 379 -14.12 -0.54 18.52
N LEU A 380 -13.35 0.50 18.21
CA LEU A 380 -12.42 1.11 19.17
C LEU A 380 -13.15 1.85 20.31
N TYR A 381 -14.32 2.39 20.05
CA TYR A 381 -15.07 3.19 21.03
C TYR A 381 -15.99 2.36 21.91
N TYR A 382 -16.75 1.42 21.31
CA TYR A 382 -17.80 0.65 22.01
C TYR A 382 -17.41 -0.83 22.29
N GLY A 383 -16.55 -1.42 21.46
CA GLY A 383 -16.19 -2.84 21.45
C GLY A 383 -15.39 -3.37 22.62
#